data_ebfeb67400e709a9a758cdf0d052144e
#
_entry.id   ebfeb67400e709a9a758cdf0d052144e
#
_cell.length_a   1.000
_cell.length_b   1.000
_cell.length_c   1.000
_cell.angle_alpha   90.00
_cell.angle_beta   90.00
_cell.angle_gamma   90.00
#
_symmetry.space_group_name_H-M   'P 1'
#
loop_
_entity.id
_entity.type
_entity.pdbx_description
1 polymer ?
#
loop_
_entity_poly.entity_id
_entity_poly.type
_entity_poly.pdbx_seq_one_letter_code
_entity_poly.pdbx_strand_id
1 'polypeptide(L)'
;MLAAAGLSLPQLKAALRAEELARLSASTQAAYAAAEAREDTDWLEVTEELQQRVLRDEAGVPPARMAAALFALRSAAQLFPRDADLRSIPLYVRHNRAERGALRDGDALPEVPLFPLRPAANAAADGATSLRAVCAGTQPTLLVAGSFT
;
A
#
# COMPACT_ATOMS: atom_id res chain seq x y z
N MET A 1 2.94 8.90 -17.03
CA MET A 1 3.30 8.51 -15.66
C MET A 1 4.72 7.94 -15.59
N LEU A 2 5.08 6.85 -16.28
CA LEU A 2 6.47 6.35 -16.30
C LEU A 2 7.50 7.41 -16.73
N ALA A 3 7.16 8.24 -17.71
CA ALA A 3 8.04 9.33 -18.15
C ALA A 3 8.33 10.35 -17.03
N ALA A 4 7.34 10.67 -16.19
CA ALA A 4 7.54 11.53 -15.02
C ALA A 4 8.46 10.89 -13.97
N ALA A 5 8.38 9.57 -13.81
CA ALA A 5 9.26 8.79 -12.96
C ALA A 5 10.67 8.59 -13.57
N GLY A 6 10.83 8.84 -14.86
CA GLY A 6 12.06 8.54 -15.61
C GLY A 6 12.30 7.04 -15.78
N LEU A 7 11.23 6.24 -15.75
CA LEU A 7 11.27 4.79 -15.85
C LEU A 7 10.72 4.31 -17.19
N SER A 8 11.30 3.26 -17.73
CA SER A 8 10.70 2.41 -18.76
C SER A 8 9.96 1.24 -18.09
N LEU A 9 9.06 0.60 -18.84
CA LEU A 9 8.35 -0.59 -18.36
C LEU A 9 9.30 -1.76 -18.00
N PRO A 10 10.34 -2.06 -18.79
CA PRO A 10 11.34 -3.06 -18.38
C PRO A 10 12.05 -2.72 -17.06
N GLN A 11 12.43 -1.46 -16.85
CA GLN A 11 13.04 -1.03 -15.59
C GLN A 11 12.07 -1.16 -14.42
N LEU A 12 10.80 -0.81 -14.60
CA LEU A 12 9.78 -1.01 -13.57
C LEU A 12 9.64 -2.48 -13.19
N LYS A 13 9.59 -3.38 -14.18
CA LYS A 13 9.54 -4.83 -13.94
C LYS A 13 10.78 -5.35 -13.22
N ALA A 14 11.96 -4.88 -13.59
CA ALA A 14 13.22 -5.23 -12.93
C ALA A 14 13.22 -4.77 -11.47
N ALA A 15 12.82 -3.52 -11.21
CA ALA A 15 12.73 -2.98 -9.86
C ALA A 15 11.74 -3.76 -8.99
N LEU A 16 10.57 -4.16 -9.51
CA LEU A 16 9.60 -4.96 -8.76
C LEU A 16 10.14 -6.35 -8.38
N ARG A 17 10.91 -7.00 -9.27
CA ARG A 17 11.54 -8.29 -8.96
C ARG A 17 12.67 -8.13 -7.94
N ALA A 18 13.47 -7.07 -8.06
CA ALA A 18 14.52 -6.76 -7.11
C ALA A 18 13.95 -6.42 -5.72
N GLU A 19 12.83 -5.69 -5.67
CA GLU A 19 12.12 -5.41 -4.42
C GLU A 19 11.68 -6.70 -3.73
N GLU A 20 11.07 -7.62 -4.45
CA GLU A 20 10.65 -8.91 -3.91
C GLU A 20 11.82 -9.68 -3.29
N LEU A 21 12.93 -9.80 -4.01
CA LEU A 21 14.14 -10.48 -3.52
C LEU A 21 14.74 -9.77 -2.31
N ALA A 22 14.84 -8.45 -2.36
CA ALA A 22 15.41 -7.66 -1.28
C ALA A 22 14.51 -7.69 -0.03
N ARG A 23 13.19 -7.65 -0.20
CA ARG A 23 12.23 -7.74 0.90
C ARG A 23 12.34 -9.08 1.65
N LEU A 24 12.51 -10.17 0.93
CA LEU A 24 12.65 -11.51 1.51
C LEU A 24 14.07 -11.82 2.02
N SER A 25 15.02 -10.92 1.84
CA SER A 25 16.39 -11.11 2.35
C SER A 25 16.44 -11.14 3.88
N ALA A 26 17.39 -11.88 4.42
CA ALA A 26 17.57 -11.99 5.86
C ALA A 26 17.81 -10.62 6.54
N SER A 27 18.52 -9.71 5.86
CA SER A 27 18.78 -8.37 6.39
C SER A 27 17.51 -7.52 6.48
N THR A 28 16.63 -7.57 5.48
CA THR A 28 15.36 -6.82 5.51
C THR A 28 14.39 -7.44 6.51
N GLN A 29 14.34 -8.77 6.62
CA GLN A 29 13.53 -9.44 7.64
C GLN A 29 14.00 -9.10 9.07
N ALA A 30 15.30 -9.00 9.30
CA ALA A 30 15.84 -8.53 10.57
C ALA A 30 15.47 -7.05 10.85
N ALA A 31 15.47 -6.19 9.82
CA ALA A 31 15.05 -4.80 9.96
C ALA A 31 13.56 -4.68 10.33
N TYR A 32 12.68 -5.49 9.73
CA TYR A 32 11.27 -5.55 10.13
C TYR A 32 11.10 -5.99 11.59
N ALA A 33 11.78 -7.05 12.00
CA ALA A 33 11.70 -7.52 13.39
C ALA A 33 12.23 -6.46 14.38
N ALA A 34 13.28 -5.73 14.01
CA ALA A 34 13.78 -4.63 14.83
C ALA A 34 12.80 -3.45 14.90
N ALA A 35 12.09 -3.14 13.81
CA ALA A 35 11.06 -2.11 13.80
C ALA A 35 9.85 -2.50 14.67
N GLU A 36 9.40 -3.75 14.59
CA GLU A 36 8.30 -4.27 15.43
C GLU A 36 8.62 -4.23 16.93
N ALA A 37 9.90 -4.36 17.30
CA ALA A 37 10.34 -4.30 18.69
C ALA A 37 10.37 -2.87 19.28
N ARG A 38 10.10 -1.85 18.47
CA ARG A 38 10.18 -0.43 18.83
C ARG A 38 8.82 0.23 18.71
N GLU A 39 8.40 0.96 19.74
CA GLU A 39 7.13 1.70 19.75
C GLU A 39 7.14 2.92 18.81
N ASP A 40 8.33 3.47 18.53
CA ASP A 40 8.52 4.71 17.77
C ASP A 40 8.79 4.47 16.26
N THR A 41 8.89 3.22 15.82
CA THR A 41 9.28 2.87 14.44
C THR A 41 8.16 2.09 13.77
N ASP A 42 7.72 2.59 12.61
CA ASP A 42 6.75 1.90 11.77
C ASP A 42 7.48 0.99 10.77
N TRP A 43 7.09 -0.28 10.70
CA TRP A 43 7.63 -1.21 9.69
C TRP A 43 7.39 -0.71 8.25
N LEU A 44 6.43 0.17 8.03
CA LEU A 44 6.22 0.84 6.74
C LEU A 44 7.43 1.70 6.32
N GLU A 45 8.16 2.28 7.28
CA GLU A 45 9.38 3.03 7.00
C GLU A 45 10.45 2.11 6.41
N VAL A 46 10.61 0.91 6.97
CA VAL A 46 11.53 -0.11 6.43
C VAL A 46 11.17 -0.46 4.98
N THR A 47 9.87 -0.61 4.69
CA THR A 47 9.39 -0.90 3.33
C THR A 47 9.66 0.27 2.38
N GLU A 48 9.41 1.49 2.81
CA GLU A 48 9.64 2.67 1.99
C GLU A 48 11.12 2.87 1.67
N GLU A 49 11.99 2.75 2.66
CA GLU A 49 13.45 2.82 2.47
C GLU A 49 13.95 1.74 1.52
N LEU A 50 13.43 0.51 1.65
CA LEU A 50 13.72 -0.58 0.75
C LEU A 50 13.35 -0.25 -0.69
N GLN A 51 12.13 0.23 -0.91
CA GLN A 51 11.64 0.57 -2.24
C GLN A 51 12.42 1.73 -2.86
N GLN A 52 12.75 2.76 -2.08
CA GLN A 52 13.60 3.87 -2.53
C GLN A 52 14.99 3.39 -2.91
N ARG A 53 15.60 2.51 -2.12
CA ARG A 53 16.90 1.92 -2.40
C ARG A 53 16.88 1.14 -3.71
N VAL A 54 15.90 0.25 -3.88
CA VAL A 54 15.75 -0.53 -5.11
C VAL A 54 15.57 0.37 -6.34
N LEU A 55 14.73 1.39 -6.25
CA LEU A 55 14.52 2.31 -7.38
C LEU A 55 15.80 3.10 -7.73
N ARG A 56 16.58 3.48 -6.74
CA ARG A 56 17.86 4.17 -6.95
C ARG A 56 18.91 3.23 -7.56
N ASP A 57 19.07 2.05 -6.96
CA ASP A 57 20.19 1.15 -7.27
C ASP A 57 19.93 0.35 -8.56
N GLU A 58 18.71 -0.12 -8.80
CA GLU A 58 18.36 -0.94 -9.96
C GLU A 58 17.86 -0.12 -11.17
N ALA A 59 17.21 0.99 -10.92
CA ALA A 59 16.61 1.78 -11.99
C ALA A 59 17.25 3.16 -12.20
N GLY A 60 18.21 3.54 -11.36
CA GLY A 60 18.93 4.82 -11.47
C GLY A 60 18.05 6.04 -11.21
N VAL A 61 16.98 5.90 -10.44
CA VAL A 61 16.02 6.98 -10.18
C VAL A 61 16.65 8.08 -9.32
N PRO A 62 16.75 9.33 -9.81
CA PRO A 62 17.28 10.41 -9.02
C PRO A 62 16.29 10.87 -7.94
N PRO A 63 16.77 11.51 -6.85
CA PRO A 63 15.91 11.97 -5.73
C PRO A 63 14.71 12.81 -6.18
N ALA A 64 14.91 13.71 -7.15
CA ALA A 64 13.84 14.58 -7.66
C ALA A 64 12.66 13.85 -8.31
N ARG A 65 12.83 12.59 -8.69
CA ARG A 65 11.80 11.75 -9.32
C ARG A 65 11.31 10.61 -8.42
N MET A 66 11.86 10.49 -7.21
CA MET A 66 11.60 9.35 -6.33
C MET A 66 10.11 9.18 -6.00
N ALA A 67 9.41 10.25 -5.67
CA ALA A 67 7.96 10.18 -5.38
C ALA A 67 7.14 9.64 -6.56
N ALA A 68 7.43 10.10 -7.78
CA ALA A 68 6.75 9.59 -8.98
C ALA A 68 7.11 8.13 -9.27
N ALA A 69 8.34 7.72 -8.99
CA ALA A 69 8.80 6.35 -9.18
C ALA A 69 8.21 5.40 -8.15
N LEU A 70 8.13 5.78 -6.88
CA LEU A 70 7.42 5.03 -5.83
C LEU A 70 5.95 4.83 -6.20
N PHE A 71 5.29 5.90 -6.65
CA PHE A 71 3.90 5.78 -7.11
C PHE A 71 3.78 4.80 -8.28
N ALA A 72 4.68 4.84 -9.27
CA ALA A 72 4.67 3.92 -10.40
C ALA A 72 4.92 2.48 -9.95
N LEU A 73 5.86 2.24 -9.03
CA LEU A 73 6.16 0.94 -8.46
C LEU A 73 4.94 0.35 -7.76
N ARG A 74 4.31 1.11 -6.87
CA ARG A 74 3.17 0.70 -6.05
C ARG A 74 1.88 0.52 -6.85
N SER A 75 1.77 1.20 -7.99
CA SER A 75 0.57 1.17 -8.85
C SER A 75 0.77 0.37 -10.14
N ALA A 76 1.87 -0.37 -10.28
CA ALA A 76 2.26 -1.01 -11.53
C ALA A 76 1.16 -1.92 -12.12
N ALA A 77 0.50 -2.72 -11.29
CA ALA A 77 -0.57 -3.63 -11.73
C ALA A 77 -1.81 -2.87 -12.23
N GLN A 78 -2.15 -1.73 -11.62
CA GLN A 78 -3.26 -0.87 -12.06
C GLN A 78 -2.91 -0.10 -13.33
N LEU A 79 -1.66 0.33 -13.48
CA LEU A 79 -1.19 1.05 -14.66
C LEU A 79 -1.11 0.15 -15.90
N PHE A 80 -0.82 -1.13 -15.70
CA PHE A 80 -0.62 -2.12 -16.76
C PHE A 80 -1.44 -3.39 -16.53
N PRO A 81 -2.78 -3.32 -16.47
CA PRO A 81 -3.62 -4.45 -16.07
C PRO A 81 -3.59 -5.64 -17.04
N ARG A 82 -3.12 -5.42 -18.26
CA ARG A 82 -2.99 -6.48 -19.30
C ARG A 82 -1.60 -7.10 -19.37
N ASP A 83 -0.64 -6.60 -18.62
CA ASP A 83 0.73 -7.14 -18.64
C ASP A 83 0.80 -8.43 -17.81
N ALA A 84 1.16 -9.53 -18.44
CA ALA A 84 1.19 -10.85 -17.84
C ALA A 84 2.27 -10.95 -16.74
N ASP A 85 3.43 -10.34 -16.97
CA ASP A 85 4.52 -10.36 -15.97
C ASP A 85 4.10 -9.63 -14.69
N LEU A 86 3.48 -8.45 -14.84
CA LEU A 86 3.03 -7.68 -13.67
C LEU A 86 1.90 -8.39 -12.92
N ARG A 87 1.09 -9.20 -13.60
CA ARG A 87 0.07 -10.03 -12.93
C ARG A 87 0.67 -11.22 -12.18
N SER A 88 1.84 -11.69 -12.56
CA SER A 88 2.54 -12.78 -11.89
C SER A 88 3.36 -12.34 -10.66
N ILE A 89 3.52 -11.04 -10.45
CA ILE A 89 4.21 -10.51 -9.27
C ILE A 89 3.41 -10.87 -8.01
N PRO A 90 4.07 -11.25 -6.91
CA PRO A 90 3.42 -11.61 -5.66
C PRO A 90 2.43 -10.56 -5.19
N LEU A 91 1.37 -11.02 -4.53
CA LEU A 91 0.25 -10.19 -4.10
C LEU A 91 0.69 -9.03 -3.21
N TYR A 92 1.65 -9.26 -2.34
CA TYR A 92 2.22 -8.26 -1.46
C TYR A 92 2.75 -7.05 -2.26
N VAL A 93 3.61 -7.29 -3.26
CA VAL A 93 4.20 -6.21 -4.08
C VAL A 93 3.13 -5.48 -4.90
N ARG A 94 2.14 -6.22 -5.43
CA ARG A 94 1.05 -5.64 -6.24
C ARG A 94 0.14 -4.70 -5.46
N HIS A 95 -0.09 -5.00 -4.18
CA HIS A 95 -1.10 -4.32 -3.37
C HIS A 95 -0.52 -3.55 -2.20
N ASN A 96 0.76 -3.70 -1.92
CA ASN A 96 1.42 -2.93 -0.88
C ASN A 96 1.55 -1.47 -1.30
N ARG A 97 0.60 -0.70 -0.85
CA ARG A 97 0.62 0.76 -0.93
C ARG A 97 1.17 1.34 0.36
N ALA A 98 2.33 0.93 0.78
CA ALA A 98 2.96 1.32 2.04
C ALA A 98 2.94 2.86 2.28
N GLU A 99 1.75 3.38 2.48
CA GLU A 99 1.48 4.75 2.86
C GLU A 99 0.86 4.76 4.26
N ARG A 100 1.54 5.45 5.16
CA ARG A 100 1.11 5.58 6.55
C ARG A 100 -0.23 6.31 6.71
N GLY A 101 -0.78 6.87 5.66
CA GLY A 101 -1.97 7.71 5.72
C GLY A 101 -1.74 9.01 6.52
N ALA A 102 -2.73 9.89 6.50
CA ALA A 102 -2.65 11.21 7.14
C ALA A 102 -3.23 11.25 8.57
N LEU A 103 -4.03 10.23 8.96
CA LEU A 103 -4.72 10.21 10.24
C LEU A 103 -3.76 9.98 11.41
N ARG A 104 -4.01 10.68 12.50
CA ARG A 104 -3.28 10.58 13.78
C ARG A 104 -4.28 10.40 14.91
N ASP A 105 -3.80 9.98 16.08
CA ASP A 105 -4.59 9.86 17.27
C ASP A 105 -5.26 11.20 17.63
N GLY A 106 -6.56 11.15 17.88
CA GLY A 106 -7.37 12.35 18.12
C GLY A 106 -7.94 13.03 16.89
N ASP A 107 -7.57 12.60 15.68
CA ASP A 107 -8.15 13.16 14.46
C ASP A 107 -9.62 12.79 14.32
N ALA A 108 -10.36 13.68 13.66
CA ALA A 108 -11.75 13.40 13.33
C ALA A 108 -11.87 12.22 12.37
N LEU A 109 -12.81 11.32 12.65
CA LEU A 109 -13.08 10.17 11.78
C LEU A 109 -13.44 10.64 10.36
N PRO A 110 -12.80 10.12 9.32
CA PRO A 110 -13.12 10.49 7.94
C PRO A 110 -14.50 9.99 7.53
N GLU A 111 -15.11 10.68 6.60
CA GLU A 111 -16.34 10.23 5.97
C GLU A 111 -16.02 9.18 4.90
N VAL A 112 -16.27 7.92 5.22
CA VAL A 112 -16.03 6.78 4.31
C VAL A 112 -17.35 6.06 4.06
N PRO A 113 -17.80 5.91 2.81
CA PRO A 113 -18.99 5.13 2.52
C PRO A 113 -18.74 3.64 2.80
N LEU A 114 -19.69 3.02 3.49
CA LEU A 114 -19.68 1.59 3.80
C LEU A 114 -20.86 0.93 3.09
N PHE A 115 -20.60 -0.23 2.49
CA PHE A 115 -21.61 -1.05 1.83
C PHE A 115 -21.76 -2.36 2.60
N PRO A 116 -22.97 -2.75 3.01
CA PRO A 116 -23.20 -4.01 3.69
C PRO A 116 -22.88 -5.19 2.77
N LEU A 117 -22.20 -6.19 3.30
CA LEU A 117 -21.83 -7.40 2.54
C LEU A 117 -23.07 -8.21 2.11
N ARG A 118 -24.14 -8.12 2.90
CA ARG A 118 -25.46 -8.69 2.58
C ARG A 118 -26.49 -7.62 2.89
N PRO A 119 -27.19 -7.10 1.87
CA PRO A 119 -28.32 -6.22 2.16
C PRO A 119 -29.36 -6.98 3.00
N ALA A 120 -29.86 -6.34 4.03
CA ALA A 120 -31.01 -6.89 4.75
C ALA A 120 -32.15 -7.10 3.75
N ALA A 121 -32.92 -8.19 3.91
CA ALA A 121 -33.96 -8.60 2.95
C ALA A 121 -34.96 -7.50 2.57
N ASN A 122 -35.02 -6.40 3.34
CA ASN A 122 -35.89 -5.24 3.15
C ASN A 122 -35.12 -3.91 3.00
N ALA A 123 -33.79 -3.93 2.83
CA ALA A 123 -33.03 -2.70 2.60
C ALA A 123 -33.20 -2.29 1.13
N ALA A 124 -33.56 -1.02 0.90
CA ALA A 124 -33.50 -0.42 -0.42
C ALA A 124 -32.08 -0.64 -0.99
N ALA A 125 -31.97 -0.80 -2.32
CA ALA A 125 -30.75 -1.15 -3.03
C ALA A 125 -29.54 -0.25 -2.73
N ASP A 126 -29.74 0.89 -2.10
CA ASP A 126 -28.75 1.88 -1.70
C ASP A 126 -28.39 1.84 -0.21
N GLY A 127 -28.36 0.69 0.42
CA GLY A 127 -28.00 0.52 1.84
C GLY A 127 -26.60 1.03 2.22
N ALA A 128 -26.07 2.01 1.52
CA ALA A 128 -24.85 2.71 1.87
C ALA A 128 -25.02 3.45 3.20
N THR A 129 -24.15 3.19 4.14
CA THR A 129 -23.99 3.96 5.38
C THR A 129 -22.60 4.59 5.38
N SER A 130 -22.27 5.37 6.39
CA SER A 130 -20.94 5.90 6.50
C SER A 130 -20.23 5.36 7.74
N LEU A 131 -18.89 5.31 7.68
CA LEU A 131 -18.07 4.96 8.82
C LEU A 131 -18.40 5.84 10.04
N ARG A 132 -18.58 7.13 9.81
CA ARG A 132 -18.95 8.09 10.87
C ARG A 132 -20.32 7.78 11.47
N ALA A 133 -21.29 7.41 10.67
CA ALA A 133 -22.62 7.03 11.16
C ALA A 133 -22.59 5.75 12.00
N VAL A 134 -21.78 4.77 11.60
CA VAL A 134 -21.61 3.52 12.36
C VAL A 134 -20.91 3.78 13.70
N CYS A 135 -19.98 4.72 13.74
CA CYS A 135 -19.20 5.07 14.94
C CYS A 135 -19.82 6.20 15.78
N ALA A 136 -20.99 6.70 15.44
CA ALA A 136 -21.64 7.84 16.14
C ALA A 136 -22.17 7.50 17.53
N GLY A 137 -22.07 6.25 17.99
CA GLY A 137 -22.50 5.82 19.31
C GLY A 137 -21.62 6.36 20.44
N THR A 138 -22.11 6.22 21.67
CA THR A 138 -21.36 6.60 22.89
C THR A 138 -20.38 5.53 23.36
N GLN A 139 -20.38 4.38 22.72
CA GLN A 139 -19.49 3.27 23.06
C GLN A 139 -18.27 3.25 22.13
N PRO A 140 -17.10 2.83 22.62
CA PRO A 140 -15.93 2.62 21.78
C PRO A 140 -16.23 1.62 20.66
N THR A 141 -15.82 1.93 19.44
CA THR A 141 -15.99 1.06 18.26
C THR A 141 -14.61 0.54 17.83
N LEU A 142 -14.46 -0.78 17.78
CA LEU A 142 -13.29 -1.43 17.21
C LEU A 142 -13.54 -1.76 15.74
N LEU A 143 -12.73 -1.20 14.85
CA LEU A 143 -12.75 -1.51 13.42
C LEU A 143 -11.71 -2.58 13.12
N VAL A 144 -12.13 -3.69 12.53
CA VAL A 144 -11.22 -4.74 12.05
C VAL A 144 -11.26 -4.74 10.54
N ALA A 145 -10.14 -4.34 9.92
CA ALA A 145 -9.97 -4.38 8.48
C ALA A 145 -9.19 -5.63 8.07
N GLY A 146 -9.63 -6.30 7.01
CA GLY A 146 -8.98 -7.49 6.50
C GLY A 146 -9.19 -7.62 5.00
N SER A 147 -8.34 -8.42 4.35
CA SER A 147 -8.46 -8.80 2.95
C SER A 147 -8.76 -10.28 2.84
N PHE A 148 -9.68 -10.65 1.96
CA PHE A 148 -9.91 -12.03 1.54
C PHE A 148 -8.98 -12.36 0.37
N THR A 149 -7.69 -12.46 0.63
CA THR A 149 -6.70 -12.85 -0.39
C THR A 149 -5.97 -14.10 0.04
#